data_ab8a115024852e05f00aaff67970bcdc
#
_entry.id   ab8a115024852e05f00aaff67970bcdc
#
_cell.length_a   1.000
_cell.length_b   1.000
_cell.length_c   1.000
_cell.angle_alpha   90.00
_cell.angle_beta   90.00
_cell.angle_gamma   90.00
#
_symmetry.space_group_name_H-M   'P 1'
#
loop_
_entity.id
_entity.type
_entity.pdbx_description
1 polymer ?
#
loop_
_entity_poly.entity_id
_entity_poly.type
_entity_poly.pdbx_seq_one_letter_code
_entity_poly.pdbx_strand_id
1 'polypeptide(L)'
;MAARVTTSNGSIGSCSAVFEMDIGRDMAYHIRLVLKKKREIVATCKIPAALVSMLNPTYALILAGGSGERFWPLSRRARPKQLLRLVSNKTLLEETVARLEGFVSHERILILTNTEQEAAVRKLLAGFPKENIVAEPAKRDTAAAVALGTGWVAARDHAATMIVLPADHVIADRATFQETLALAVGAAEETGELVTIGIKPTWACPGFGYIEHGEPVHLRKSNDKNMIHRVVRFREKPNPDLAESFLRKGNFRWNAGMFVWSVPTVLSEFNRRAPELADFISQLRAQGKFENALRERFSKLPRISFDYAIMEKAERGLVVEASFDWDDIGSWRAVANYFEKDRQGNAANCTVVAVDSTNNIIFDENGTTIALLGVHNLIVVRTGDAVLICHRHQAEKIKDLIGKLPPELQ
;
A
#
# COMPACT_ATOMS: atom_id res chain seq x y z
N MET A 1 -20.66 27.26 7.82
CA MET A 1 -21.58 26.10 7.84
C MET A 1 -22.65 26.35 8.90
N ALA A 2 -23.91 26.38 8.56
CA ALA A 2 -24.99 26.65 9.53
C ALA A 2 -25.43 25.33 10.17
N ALA A 3 -25.15 25.13 11.45
CA ALA A 3 -25.61 23.98 12.22
C ALA A 3 -26.88 24.36 13.00
N ARG A 4 -27.90 23.51 12.96
CA ARG A 4 -29.08 23.64 13.82
C ARG A 4 -28.76 23.06 15.20
N VAL A 5 -28.85 23.89 16.22
CA VAL A 5 -28.75 23.47 17.62
C VAL A 5 -30.17 23.41 18.20
N THR A 6 -30.65 22.25 18.61
CA THR A 6 -31.91 22.10 19.36
C THR A 6 -31.59 22.14 20.85
N THR A 7 -32.19 23.08 21.56
CA THR A 7 -32.16 23.10 23.02
C THR A 7 -33.35 22.31 23.57
N SER A 8 -33.23 21.76 24.76
CA SER A 8 -34.24 20.95 25.43
C SER A 8 -35.56 21.68 25.76
N ASN A 9 -35.74 22.91 25.36
CA ASN A 9 -36.92 23.75 25.62
C ASN A 9 -37.59 24.31 24.35
N GLY A 10 -37.53 23.66 23.23
CA GLY A 10 -38.52 23.78 22.14
C GLY A 10 -38.69 25.13 21.42
N SER A 11 -37.80 26.10 21.55
CA SER A 11 -37.89 27.39 20.80
C SER A 11 -36.77 27.50 19.74
N ILE A 12 -37.19 27.58 18.48
CA ILE A 12 -36.29 27.76 17.33
C ILE A 12 -36.03 29.26 17.15
N GLY A 13 -34.82 29.71 17.51
CA GLY A 13 -34.32 31.04 17.16
C GLY A 13 -33.19 30.93 16.16
N SER A 14 -33.20 31.75 15.09
CA SER A 14 -32.07 31.86 14.18
C SER A 14 -30.89 32.53 14.89
N CYS A 15 -29.85 31.76 15.21
CA CYS A 15 -28.61 32.26 15.84
C CYS A 15 -27.45 32.07 14.86
N SER A 16 -26.74 33.16 14.56
CA SER A 16 -25.45 33.10 13.87
C SER A 16 -24.39 32.78 14.92
N ALA A 17 -23.81 31.58 14.81
CA ALA A 17 -22.69 31.13 15.67
C ALA A 17 -21.37 31.32 14.89
N VAL A 18 -20.39 31.93 15.55
CA VAL A 18 -19.00 31.96 15.09
C VAL A 18 -18.27 30.86 15.88
N PHE A 19 -17.63 29.95 15.16
CA PHE A 19 -16.82 28.90 15.76
C PHE A 19 -15.36 29.38 15.76
N GLU A 20 -14.79 29.58 16.92
CA GLU A 20 -13.36 29.75 17.11
C GLU A 20 -12.79 28.44 17.67
N MET A 21 -11.75 27.94 17.05
CA MET A 21 -11.07 26.71 17.45
C MET A 21 -9.70 27.10 18.03
N ASP A 22 -9.47 26.79 19.29
CA ASP A 22 -8.19 26.96 19.94
C ASP A 22 -7.64 25.58 20.38
N ILE A 23 -6.35 25.36 20.16
CA ILE A 23 -5.65 24.13 20.53
C ILE A 23 -4.94 24.40 21.85
N GLY A 24 -5.52 23.96 22.94
CA GLY A 24 -4.89 24.04 24.26
C GLY A 24 -3.69 23.09 24.39
N ARG A 25 -2.78 23.36 25.33
CA ARG A 25 -1.58 22.55 25.62
C ARG A 25 -1.87 21.07 25.93
N ASP A 26 -3.10 20.71 26.23
CA ASP A 26 -3.54 19.34 26.57
C ASP A 26 -4.22 18.61 25.40
N MET A 27 -4.07 19.09 24.15
CA MET A 27 -4.68 18.51 22.93
C MET A 27 -6.19 18.19 23.06
N ALA A 28 -6.91 18.91 23.91
CA ALA A 28 -8.36 18.93 23.93
C ALA A 28 -8.84 20.09 23.04
N TYR A 29 -9.66 19.77 22.03
CA TYR A 29 -10.26 20.81 21.18
C TYR A 29 -11.36 21.52 21.97
N HIS A 30 -11.16 22.78 22.27
CA HIS A 30 -12.17 23.63 22.88
C HIS A 30 -12.94 24.34 21.77
N ILE A 31 -14.22 24.02 21.60
CA ILE A 31 -15.12 24.77 20.73
C ILE A 31 -15.73 25.89 21.54
N ARG A 32 -15.36 27.11 21.21
CA ARG A 32 -15.94 28.30 21.83
C ARG A 32 -17.15 28.73 21.00
N LEU A 33 -18.33 28.57 21.54
CA LEU A 33 -19.58 29.04 20.94
C LEU A 33 -19.84 30.46 21.42
N VAL A 34 -19.62 31.45 20.54
CA VAL A 34 -19.94 32.84 20.85
C VAL A 34 -21.33 33.14 20.31
N LEU A 35 -22.31 33.17 21.21
CA LEU A 35 -23.66 33.61 20.90
C LEU A 35 -23.72 35.14 21.02
N LYS A 36 -24.26 35.81 19.99
CA LYS A 36 -24.37 37.30 19.88
C LYS A 36 -25.17 38.00 20.98
N LYS A 37 -25.57 37.36 22.04
CA LYS A 37 -26.16 37.98 23.25
C LYS A 37 -25.62 37.36 24.54
N LYS A 38 -24.54 37.95 25.06
CA LYS A 38 -24.07 38.00 26.46
C LYS A 38 -24.22 36.77 27.36
N ARG A 39 -23.94 35.54 26.89
CA ARG A 39 -23.55 34.43 27.78
C ARG A 39 -22.55 33.55 27.07
N GLU A 40 -21.35 33.51 27.58
CA GLU A 40 -20.32 32.53 27.19
C GLU A 40 -20.73 31.17 27.74
N ILE A 41 -21.02 30.22 26.84
CA ILE A 41 -21.18 28.81 27.24
C ILE A 41 -19.94 28.08 26.72
N VAL A 42 -19.04 27.75 27.62
CA VAL A 42 -17.94 26.85 27.30
C VAL A 42 -18.46 25.42 27.44
N ALA A 43 -18.79 24.80 26.31
CA ALA A 43 -19.15 23.39 26.27
C ALA A 43 -17.92 22.59 25.84
N THR A 44 -17.38 21.77 26.73
CA THR A 44 -16.39 20.74 26.37
C THR A 44 -17.14 19.60 25.67
N CYS A 45 -17.06 19.55 24.37
CA CYS A 45 -17.55 18.41 23.59
C CYS A 45 -16.38 17.45 23.33
N LYS A 46 -16.46 16.25 23.87
CA LYS A 46 -15.55 15.16 23.42
C LYS A 46 -15.99 14.80 22.01
N ILE A 47 -15.18 15.23 21.02
CA ILE A 47 -15.40 14.87 19.62
C ILE A 47 -15.13 13.36 19.51
N PRO A 48 -16.07 12.54 19.01
CA PRO A 48 -15.80 11.13 18.72
C PRO A 48 -14.59 11.01 17.77
N ALA A 49 -13.76 9.98 17.97
CA ALA A 49 -12.56 9.74 17.13
C ALA A 49 -12.85 9.76 15.62
N ALA A 50 -14.08 9.34 15.22
CA ALA A 50 -14.58 9.44 13.83
C ALA A 50 -14.74 10.89 13.33
N LEU A 51 -14.96 11.87 14.22
CA LEU A 51 -15.05 13.29 13.85
C LEU A 51 -13.67 13.95 13.83
N VAL A 52 -12.70 13.43 14.59
CA VAL A 52 -11.29 13.89 14.56
C VAL A 52 -10.63 13.51 13.23
N SER A 53 -10.99 12.35 12.64
CA SER A 53 -10.55 11.96 11.29
C SER A 53 -11.11 12.88 10.17
N MET A 54 -12.10 13.72 10.47
CA MET A 54 -12.56 14.78 9.56
C MET A 54 -11.70 16.05 9.61
N LEU A 55 -10.84 16.20 10.62
CA LEU A 55 -9.97 17.37 10.74
C LEU A 55 -8.66 17.21 9.95
N ASN A 56 -8.16 15.96 9.83
CA ASN A 56 -7.03 15.63 8.97
C ASN A 56 -7.46 14.53 7.98
N PRO A 57 -7.85 14.88 6.76
CA PRO A 57 -8.30 13.90 5.79
C PRO A 57 -7.21 12.88 5.47
N THR A 58 -7.59 11.61 5.45
CA THR A 58 -6.71 10.52 5.08
C THR A 58 -6.75 10.31 3.57
N TYR A 59 -5.58 10.26 2.95
CA TYR A 59 -5.37 9.93 1.54
C TYR A 59 -4.67 8.58 1.42
N ALA A 60 -4.96 7.84 0.35
CA ALA A 60 -4.24 6.62 0.01
C ALA A 60 -3.48 6.80 -1.30
N LEU A 61 -2.21 6.41 -1.31
CA LEU A 61 -1.36 6.30 -2.47
C LEU A 61 -1.17 4.83 -2.80
N ILE A 62 -1.67 4.38 -3.95
CA ILE A 62 -1.49 3.00 -4.43
C ILE A 62 -0.38 2.98 -5.48
N LEU A 63 0.70 2.24 -5.19
CA LEU A 63 1.85 2.08 -6.08
C LEU A 63 1.61 0.92 -7.05
N ALA A 64 1.30 1.22 -8.31
CA ALA A 64 0.92 0.27 -9.35
C ALA A 64 1.87 0.30 -10.56
N GLY A 65 3.16 0.62 -10.37
CA GLY A 65 4.16 0.75 -11.43
C GLY A 65 5.05 -0.48 -11.66
N GLY A 66 4.85 -1.58 -10.90
CA GLY A 66 5.66 -2.79 -11.00
C GLY A 66 5.55 -3.51 -12.35
N SER A 67 6.58 -4.28 -12.76
CA SER A 67 6.59 -5.03 -14.03
C SER A 67 6.03 -6.46 -13.90
N GLY A 68 6.15 -7.10 -12.72
CA GLY A 68 5.60 -8.43 -12.46
C GLY A 68 6.14 -9.56 -13.32
N GLU A 69 7.37 -9.45 -13.82
CA GLU A 69 8.01 -10.33 -14.83
C GLU A 69 8.01 -11.82 -14.47
N ARG A 70 8.00 -12.18 -13.18
CA ARG A 70 7.98 -13.58 -12.74
C ARG A 70 6.69 -14.33 -13.06
N PHE A 71 5.64 -13.62 -13.49
CA PHE A 71 4.36 -14.20 -13.87
C PHE A 71 4.21 -14.43 -15.38
N TRP A 72 5.31 -14.27 -16.13
CA TRP A 72 5.29 -14.68 -17.52
C TRP A 72 4.87 -16.18 -17.64
N PRO A 73 4.05 -16.56 -18.63
CA PRO A 73 3.54 -15.82 -19.77
C PRO A 73 2.25 -15.00 -19.52
N LEU A 74 1.69 -15.02 -18.32
CA LEU A 74 0.47 -14.26 -18.01
C LEU A 74 0.74 -12.76 -17.89
N SER A 75 1.90 -12.38 -17.30
CA SER A 75 2.33 -10.98 -17.25
C SER A 75 2.99 -10.56 -18.57
N ARG A 76 2.77 -9.30 -18.94
CA ARG A 76 3.38 -8.60 -20.06
C ARG A 76 3.68 -7.15 -19.62
N ARG A 77 4.48 -6.41 -20.39
CA ARG A 77 4.76 -4.98 -20.13
C ARG A 77 3.48 -4.16 -19.93
N ALA A 78 2.50 -4.36 -20.81
CA ALA A 78 1.20 -3.68 -20.74
C ALA A 78 0.21 -4.33 -19.74
N ARG A 79 0.49 -5.54 -19.27
CA ARG A 79 -0.36 -6.31 -18.32
C ARG A 79 0.51 -6.88 -17.20
N PRO A 80 1.04 -6.04 -16.31
CA PRO A 80 1.89 -6.47 -15.20
C PRO A 80 1.08 -7.19 -14.11
N LYS A 81 1.79 -7.70 -13.09
CA LYS A 81 1.24 -8.49 -11.98
C LYS A 81 -0.02 -7.88 -11.36
N GLN A 82 -0.03 -6.58 -11.07
CA GLN A 82 -1.18 -5.90 -10.43
C GLN A 82 -2.45 -5.90 -11.30
N LEU A 83 -2.34 -6.14 -12.60
CA LEU A 83 -3.46 -6.25 -13.52
C LEU A 83 -3.87 -7.72 -13.81
N LEU A 84 -3.28 -8.69 -13.09
CA LEU A 84 -3.60 -10.10 -13.24
C LEU A 84 -4.68 -10.54 -12.24
N ARG A 85 -5.49 -11.50 -12.66
CA ARG A 85 -6.47 -12.24 -11.84
C ARG A 85 -5.83 -13.54 -11.40
N LEU A 86 -5.11 -13.52 -10.29
CA LEU A 86 -4.33 -14.67 -9.83
C LEU A 86 -5.07 -15.51 -8.79
N VAL A 87 -5.88 -14.87 -7.95
CA VAL A 87 -6.47 -15.51 -6.76
C VAL A 87 -7.99 -15.32 -6.68
N SER A 88 -8.55 -14.42 -7.47
CA SER A 88 -9.98 -14.13 -7.52
C SER A 88 -10.41 -13.68 -8.92
N ASN A 89 -11.70 -13.36 -9.08
CA ASN A 89 -12.24 -12.79 -10.32
C ASN A 89 -11.84 -11.33 -10.57
N LYS A 90 -11.22 -10.69 -9.58
CA LYS A 90 -10.68 -9.32 -9.67
C LYS A 90 -9.18 -9.34 -9.87
N THR A 91 -8.65 -8.28 -10.47
CA THR A 91 -7.20 -8.04 -10.49
C THR A 91 -6.71 -7.63 -9.11
N LEU A 92 -5.40 -7.77 -8.85
CA LEU A 92 -4.82 -7.37 -7.56
C LEU A 92 -5.02 -5.87 -7.29
N LEU A 93 -4.99 -5.03 -8.32
CA LEU A 93 -5.29 -3.60 -8.19
C LEU A 93 -6.76 -3.34 -7.82
N GLU A 94 -7.73 -4.03 -8.45
CA GLU A 94 -9.14 -3.94 -8.08
C GLU A 94 -9.37 -4.37 -6.63
N GLU A 95 -8.71 -5.45 -6.18
CA GLU A 95 -8.77 -5.91 -4.79
C GLU A 95 -8.18 -4.87 -3.84
N THR A 96 -7.05 -4.22 -4.22
CA THR A 96 -6.42 -3.20 -3.40
C THR A 96 -7.31 -1.97 -3.25
N VAL A 97 -7.98 -1.52 -4.31
CA VAL A 97 -8.97 -0.43 -4.24
C VAL A 97 -10.18 -0.84 -3.40
N ALA A 98 -10.73 -2.04 -3.62
CA ALA A 98 -11.89 -2.54 -2.89
C ALA A 98 -11.64 -2.68 -1.38
N ARG A 99 -10.43 -3.01 -0.96
CA ARG A 99 -10.07 -3.05 0.47
C ARG A 99 -10.16 -1.70 1.17
N LEU A 100 -10.08 -0.59 0.45
CA LEU A 100 -10.19 0.77 0.99
C LEU A 100 -11.62 1.32 1.01
N GLU A 101 -12.59 0.64 0.38
CA GLU A 101 -13.99 1.09 0.37
C GLU A 101 -14.55 1.24 1.79
N GLY A 102 -15.18 2.37 2.07
CA GLY A 102 -15.69 2.71 3.40
C GLY A 102 -14.61 3.28 4.35
N PHE A 103 -13.33 3.17 4.02
CA PHE A 103 -12.21 3.71 4.78
C PHE A 103 -11.64 4.99 4.15
N VAL A 104 -11.37 4.98 2.84
CA VAL A 104 -10.92 6.15 2.07
C VAL A 104 -11.81 6.29 0.83
N SER A 105 -12.35 7.48 0.57
CA SER A 105 -13.17 7.72 -0.63
C SER A 105 -12.30 7.77 -1.89
N HIS A 106 -12.87 7.44 -3.05
CA HIS A 106 -12.14 7.39 -4.33
C HIS A 106 -11.48 8.72 -4.69
N GLU A 107 -12.05 9.86 -4.28
CA GLU A 107 -11.51 11.20 -4.49
C GLU A 107 -10.19 11.43 -3.75
N ARG A 108 -9.93 10.62 -2.71
CA ARG A 108 -8.71 10.69 -1.88
C ARG A 108 -7.76 9.52 -2.11
N ILE A 109 -8.00 8.70 -3.12
CA ILE A 109 -7.09 7.63 -3.54
C ILE A 109 -6.36 8.09 -4.79
N LEU A 110 -5.03 8.11 -4.75
CA LEU A 110 -4.16 8.30 -5.91
C LEU A 110 -3.58 6.96 -6.33
N ILE A 111 -3.69 6.64 -7.62
CA ILE A 111 -3.07 5.45 -8.22
C ILE A 111 -1.91 5.91 -9.09
N LEU A 112 -0.70 5.50 -8.74
CA LEU A 112 0.50 5.72 -9.55
C LEU A 112 0.79 4.48 -10.37
N THR A 113 0.79 4.64 -11.68
CA THR A 113 1.16 3.62 -12.66
C THR A 113 2.27 4.15 -13.55
N ASN A 114 2.60 3.50 -14.64
CA ASN A 114 3.52 4.03 -15.65
C ASN A 114 2.81 4.25 -16.99
N THR A 115 3.47 4.94 -17.91
CA THR A 115 2.88 5.30 -19.22
C THR A 115 2.47 4.10 -20.06
N GLU A 116 3.16 2.96 -19.95
CA GLU A 116 2.82 1.74 -20.70
C GLU A 116 1.53 1.08 -20.18
N GLN A 117 1.23 1.24 -18.91
CA GLN A 117 0.12 0.58 -18.20
C GLN A 117 -1.09 1.49 -18.01
N GLU A 118 -0.94 2.80 -18.20
CA GLU A 118 -1.96 3.81 -17.91
C GLU A 118 -3.31 3.50 -18.60
N ALA A 119 -3.30 3.17 -19.88
CA ALA A 119 -4.52 2.88 -20.62
C ALA A 119 -5.26 1.67 -20.07
N ALA A 120 -4.53 0.62 -19.68
CA ALA A 120 -5.11 -0.59 -19.09
C ALA A 120 -5.68 -0.30 -17.68
N VAL A 121 -4.97 0.46 -16.85
CA VAL A 121 -5.45 0.87 -15.52
C VAL A 121 -6.71 1.73 -15.62
N ARG A 122 -6.73 2.73 -16.53
CA ARG A 122 -7.91 3.58 -16.75
C ARG A 122 -9.12 2.80 -17.26
N LYS A 123 -8.91 1.80 -18.12
CA LYS A 123 -9.97 0.92 -18.58
C LYS A 123 -10.51 0.03 -17.46
N LEU A 124 -9.63 -0.52 -16.64
CA LEU A 124 -9.98 -1.38 -15.50
C LEU A 124 -10.81 -0.63 -14.47
N LEU A 125 -10.45 0.62 -14.20
CA LEU A 125 -11.05 1.48 -13.18
C LEU A 125 -11.90 2.60 -13.83
N ALA A 126 -12.76 2.24 -14.78
CA ALA A 126 -13.52 3.21 -15.59
C ALA A 126 -14.40 4.17 -14.77
N GLY A 127 -14.84 3.78 -13.56
CA GLY A 127 -15.61 4.62 -12.64
C GLY A 127 -14.77 5.45 -11.66
N PHE A 128 -13.44 5.38 -11.75
CA PHE A 128 -12.53 6.06 -10.84
C PHE A 128 -12.23 7.50 -11.33
N PRO A 129 -12.01 8.49 -10.44
CA PRO A 129 -11.64 9.85 -10.85
C PRO A 129 -10.41 9.85 -11.74
N LYS A 130 -10.53 10.41 -12.94
CA LYS A 130 -9.46 10.35 -13.96
C LYS A 130 -8.18 11.06 -13.54
N GLU A 131 -8.30 12.16 -12.80
CA GLU A 131 -7.21 12.96 -12.24
C GLU A 131 -6.46 12.25 -11.11
N ASN A 132 -7.03 11.17 -10.58
CA ASN A 132 -6.44 10.36 -9.52
C ASN A 132 -5.67 9.14 -10.07
N ILE A 133 -5.58 8.97 -11.37
CA ILE A 133 -4.71 7.99 -12.02
C ILE A 133 -3.61 8.76 -12.72
N VAL A 134 -2.40 8.69 -12.17
CA VAL A 134 -1.23 9.44 -12.66
C VAL A 134 -0.18 8.46 -13.16
N ALA A 135 0.32 8.70 -14.38
CA ALA A 135 1.36 7.88 -14.99
C ALA A 135 2.74 8.50 -14.77
N GLU A 136 3.64 7.71 -14.21
CA GLU A 136 5.07 8.02 -14.10
C GLU A 136 5.72 8.00 -15.49
N PRO A 137 6.37 9.09 -15.93
CA PRO A 137 6.94 9.16 -17.27
C PRO A 137 8.24 8.35 -17.43
N ALA A 138 8.81 7.85 -16.33
CA ALA A 138 10.01 7.03 -16.34
C ALA A 138 10.08 6.13 -15.10
N LYS A 139 10.79 5.01 -15.18
CA LYS A 139 11.01 4.10 -14.05
C LYS A 139 12.07 4.66 -13.11
N ARG A 140 11.66 5.15 -11.90
CA ARG A 140 12.54 5.79 -10.91
C ARG A 140 12.50 5.17 -9.52
N ASP A 141 11.85 4.01 -9.38
CA ASP A 141 11.70 3.31 -8.10
C ASP A 141 10.81 4.06 -7.08
N THR A 142 10.58 3.47 -5.90
CA THR A 142 9.51 3.87 -4.99
C THR A 142 9.70 5.22 -4.31
N ALA A 143 10.94 5.72 -4.15
CA ALA A 143 11.15 7.05 -3.54
C ALA A 143 10.60 8.18 -4.42
N ALA A 144 10.80 8.11 -5.74
CA ALA A 144 10.25 9.09 -6.67
C ALA A 144 8.72 9.00 -6.76
N ALA A 145 8.17 7.78 -6.73
CA ALA A 145 6.72 7.54 -6.69
C ALA A 145 6.09 8.13 -5.42
N VAL A 146 6.67 7.88 -4.24
CA VAL A 146 6.19 8.46 -2.97
C VAL A 146 6.33 9.98 -2.98
N ALA A 147 7.42 10.53 -3.53
CA ALA A 147 7.58 11.98 -3.67
C ALA A 147 6.50 12.59 -4.58
N LEU A 148 6.19 11.95 -5.72
CA LEU A 148 5.09 12.36 -6.60
C LEU A 148 3.75 12.35 -5.88
N GLY A 149 3.42 11.25 -5.19
CA GLY A 149 2.20 11.12 -4.40
C GLY A 149 2.13 12.15 -3.27
N THR A 150 3.25 12.39 -2.56
CA THR A 150 3.33 13.42 -1.51
C THR A 150 3.05 14.81 -2.08
N GLY A 151 3.63 15.15 -3.24
CA GLY A 151 3.38 16.42 -3.91
C GLY A 151 1.91 16.59 -4.32
N TRP A 152 1.30 15.52 -4.86
CA TRP A 152 -0.11 15.50 -5.25
C TRP A 152 -1.06 15.71 -4.06
N VAL A 153 -0.82 15.02 -2.94
CA VAL A 153 -1.61 15.16 -1.71
C VAL A 153 -1.40 16.54 -1.10
N ALA A 154 -0.13 16.96 -0.93
CA ALA A 154 0.22 18.21 -0.28
C ALA A 154 -0.28 19.46 -1.03
N ALA A 155 -0.51 19.37 -2.35
CA ALA A 155 -1.13 20.41 -3.15
C ALA A 155 -2.63 20.55 -2.87
N ARG A 156 -3.29 19.49 -2.35
CA ARG A 156 -4.72 19.45 -2.01
C ARG A 156 -4.96 19.70 -0.54
N ASP A 157 -4.16 19.04 0.29
CA ASP A 157 -4.23 19.16 1.75
C ASP A 157 -2.86 18.87 2.37
N HIS A 158 -2.18 19.90 2.82
CA HIS A 158 -0.86 19.76 3.42
C HIS A 158 -0.87 19.28 4.88
N ALA A 159 -2.03 19.22 5.52
CA ALA A 159 -2.21 18.64 6.85
C ALA A 159 -2.66 17.18 6.84
N ALA A 160 -2.90 16.61 5.64
CA ALA A 160 -3.43 15.25 5.48
C ALA A 160 -2.51 14.19 6.07
N THR A 161 -3.12 13.05 6.42
CA THR A 161 -2.42 11.78 6.66
C THR A 161 -2.42 10.96 5.37
N MET A 162 -1.27 10.37 5.04
CA MET A 162 -1.10 9.54 3.85
C MET A 162 -0.88 8.09 4.23
N ILE A 163 -1.57 7.19 3.52
CA ILE A 163 -1.33 5.76 3.50
C ILE A 163 -0.68 5.42 2.16
N VAL A 164 0.40 4.67 2.15
CA VAL A 164 1.05 4.17 0.94
C VAL A 164 0.91 2.66 0.89
N LEU A 165 0.38 2.14 -0.21
CA LEU A 165 0.08 0.72 -0.39
C LEU A 165 0.64 0.20 -1.72
N PRO A 166 1.26 -0.99 -1.76
CA PRO A 166 1.48 -1.72 -3.00
C PRO A 166 0.15 -2.18 -3.62
N ALA A 167 0.09 -2.20 -4.96
CA ALA A 167 -1.09 -2.61 -5.71
C ALA A 167 -1.22 -4.12 -5.92
N ASP A 168 -0.26 -4.92 -5.46
CA ASP A 168 -0.04 -6.30 -5.91
C ASP A 168 0.03 -7.34 -4.80
N HIS A 169 -0.39 -6.98 -3.58
CA HIS A 169 -0.49 -7.89 -2.46
C HIS A 169 -1.90 -8.50 -2.32
N VAL A 170 -1.95 -9.71 -1.83
CA VAL A 170 -3.18 -10.40 -1.43
C VAL A 170 -3.39 -10.24 0.07
N ILE A 171 -4.58 -9.78 0.42
CA ILE A 171 -5.09 -9.66 1.78
C ILE A 171 -6.59 -9.94 1.68
N ALA A 172 -7.08 -11.02 2.27
CA ALA A 172 -8.49 -11.41 2.21
C ALA A 172 -9.31 -10.81 3.36
N ASP A 173 -8.72 -10.71 4.55
CA ASP A 173 -9.38 -10.11 5.73
C ASP A 173 -9.37 -8.58 5.67
N ARG A 174 -10.35 -8.04 4.95
CA ARG A 174 -10.53 -6.59 4.78
C ARG A 174 -10.80 -5.87 6.10
N ALA A 175 -11.55 -6.47 7.02
CA ALA A 175 -11.93 -5.82 8.27
C ALA A 175 -10.70 -5.60 9.14
N THR A 176 -9.92 -6.64 9.41
CA THR A 176 -8.69 -6.57 10.19
C THR A 176 -7.63 -5.69 9.51
N PHE A 177 -7.58 -5.69 8.17
CA PHE A 177 -6.72 -4.77 7.42
C PHE A 177 -7.08 -3.31 7.67
N GLN A 178 -8.36 -2.94 7.60
CA GLN A 178 -8.83 -1.57 7.85
C GLN A 178 -8.62 -1.15 9.31
N GLU A 179 -8.82 -2.06 10.27
CA GLU A 179 -8.51 -1.81 11.70
C GLU A 179 -7.01 -1.53 11.90
N THR A 180 -6.14 -2.32 11.27
CA THR A 180 -4.68 -2.09 11.31
C THR A 180 -4.30 -0.75 10.68
N LEU A 181 -4.92 -0.38 9.56
CA LEU A 181 -4.71 0.94 8.94
C LEU A 181 -5.19 2.08 9.86
N ALA A 182 -6.34 1.93 10.50
CA ALA A 182 -6.86 2.93 11.44
C ALA A 182 -5.91 3.13 12.62
N LEU A 183 -5.35 2.03 13.14
CA LEU A 183 -4.34 2.08 14.19
C LEU A 183 -3.06 2.79 13.73
N ALA A 184 -2.58 2.50 12.53
CA ALA A 184 -1.40 3.13 11.95
C ALA A 184 -1.61 4.63 11.67
N VAL A 185 -2.81 5.03 11.20
CA VAL A 185 -3.19 6.44 11.03
C VAL A 185 -3.19 7.14 12.39
N GLY A 186 -3.83 6.56 13.41
CA GLY A 186 -3.84 7.11 14.77
C GLY A 186 -2.43 7.26 15.33
N ALA A 187 -1.55 6.29 15.10
CA ALA A 187 -0.15 6.35 15.53
C ALA A 187 0.61 7.49 14.84
N ALA A 188 0.47 7.63 13.52
CA ALA A 188 1.11 8.69 12.75
C ALA A 188 0.64 10.09 13.18
N GLU A 189 -0.67 10.25 13.43
CA GLU A 189 -1.25 11.53 13.87
C GLU A 189 -0.87 11.90 15.30
N GLU A 190 -0.85 10.92 16.23
CA GLU A 190 -0.54 11.20 17.62
C GLU A 190 0.95 11.46 17.86
N THR A 191 1.83 10.74 17.14
CA THR A 191 3.27 10.82 17.38
C THR A 191 4.01 11.74 16.41
N GLY A 192 3.45 12.02 15.23
CA GLY A 192 4.13 12.75 14.17
C GLY A 192 5.32 11.96 13.58
N GLU A 193 5.31 10.64 13.67
CA GLU A 193 6.40 9.77 13.18
C GLU A 193 6.00 9.00 11.93
N LEU A 194 7.00 8.46 11.23
CA LEU A 194 6.77 7.49 10.15
C LEU A 194 6.28 6.17 10.76
N VAL A 195 5.23 5.61 10.18
CA VAL A 195 4.67 4.33 10.60
C VAL A 195 4.77 3.34 9.44
N THR A 196 5.18 2.12 9.72
CA THR A 196 5.16 1.00 8.78
C THR A 196 4.33 -0.14 9.31
N ILE A 197 3.83 -1.01 8.41
CA ILE A 197 3.12 -2.23 8.79
C ILE A 197 4.08 -3.41 8.68
N GLY A 198 4.21 -4.14 9.78
CA GLY A 198 5.10 -5.29 9.91
C GLY A 198 4.33 -6.60 9.96
N ILE A 199 4.72 -7.56 9.10
CA ILE A 199 4.14 -8.89 9.07
C ILE A 199 5.01 -9.85 9.90
N LYS A 200 4.39 -10.68 10.73
CA LYS A 200 5.12 -11.70 11.49
C LYS A 200 5.74 -12.74 10.55
N PRO A 201 7.08 -12.91 10.56
CA PRO A 201 7.73 -13.89 9.71
C PRO A 201 7.32 -15.31 10.07
N THR A 202 6.98 -16.11 9.06
CA THR A 202 6.67 -17.54 9.20
C THR A 202 7.82 -18.42 8.70
N TRP A 203 8.76 -17.85 7.96
CA TRP A 203 9.97 -18.51 7.44
C TRP A 203 11.07 -17.48 7.16
N ALA A 204 12.29 -17.93 6.95
CA ALA A 204 13.43 -17.07 6.67
C ALA A 204 13.46 -16.67 5.17
N CYS A 205 12.82 -15.56 4.82
CA CYS A 205 12.74 -15.07 3.44
C CYS A 205 13.84 -14.05 3.14
N PRO A 206 14.86 -14.34 2.33
CA PRO A 206 15.87 -13.36 1.94
C PRO A 206 15.35 -12.34 0.91
N GLY A 207 14.16 -12.56 0.34
CA GLY A 207 13.54 -11.66 -0.63
C GLY A 207 12.82 -10.45 -0.02
N PHE A 208 12.56 -10.45 1.29
CA PHE A 208 11.86 -9.39 1.99
C PHE A 208 12.78 -8.48 2.78
N GLY A 209 12.32 -7.25 3.03
CA GLY A 209 12.88 -6.39 4.04
C GLY A 209 12.46 -6.85 5.45
N TYR A 210 13.30 -6.58 6.44
CA TYR A 210 13.05 -6.90 7.84
C TYR A 210 13.12 -5.65 8.69
N ILE A 211 12.19 -5.54 9.64
CA ILE A 211 12.08 -4.47 10.62
C ILE A 211 12.36 -5.06 11.98
N GLU A 212 13.47 -4.67 12.61
CA GLU A 212 13.72 -4.98 14.02
C GLU A 212 12.91 -4.03 14.88
N HIS A 213 12.04 -4.57 15.72
CA HIS A 213 11.25 -3.79 16.64
C HIS A 213 11.79 -3.87 18.07
N GLY A 214 11.64 -2.77 18.77
CA GLY A 214 11.99 -2.61 20.17
C GLY A 214 10.75 -2.57 21.08
N GLU A 215 10.78 -1.64 22.03
CA GLU A 215 9.76 -1.48 23.06
C GLU A 215 8.38 -1.16 22.48
N PRO A 216 7.30 -1.63 23.13
CA PRO A 216 5.94 -1.28 22.77
C PRO A 216 5.67 0.21 23.00
N VAL A 217 4.82 0.78 22.15
CA VAL A 217 4.35 2.16 22.23
C VAL A 217 2.85 2.15 22.49
N HIS A 218 2.43 2.84 23.52
CA HIS A 218 1.02 2.98 23.87
C HIS A 218 0.49 4.33 23.41
N LEU A 219 -0.52 4.29 22.56
CA LEU A 219 -1.24 5.50 22.17
C LEU A 219 -2.28 5.86 23.23
N ARG A 220 -2.51 7.17 23.44
CA ARG A 220 -3.51 7.67 24.38
C ARG A 220 -4.95 7.27 24.01
N LYS A 221 -5.20 7.08 22.71
CA LYS A 221 -6.53 6.83 22.13
C LYS A 221 -6.79 5.37 21.76
N SER A 222 -5.81 4.48 21.89
CA SER A 222 -5.95 3.06 21.53
C SER A 222 -5.93 2.18 22.78
N ASN A 223 -6.84 1.21 22.80
CA ASN A 223 -6.85 0.14 23.81
C ASN A 223 -5.96 -1.05 23.39
N ASP A 224 -5.39 -1.02 22.18
CA ASP A 224 -4.62 -2.13 21.60
C ASP A 224 -3.22 -2.17 22.23
N LYS A 225 -3.14 -2.93 23.30
CA LYS A 225 -1.88 -3.18 23.99
C LYS A 225 -1.00 -4.08 23.10
N ASN A 226 0.24 -3.64 22.85
CA ASN A 226 1.31 -4.43 22.24
C ASN A 226 1.26 -4.64 20.70
N MET A 227 0.51 -3.85 19.96
CA MET A 227 0.54 -3.93 18.49
C MET A 227 1.43 -2.88 17.82
N ILE A 228 1.89 -1.88 18.56
CA ILE A 228 2.77 -0.81 18.07
C ILE A 228 4.09 -0.86 18.81
N HIS A 229 5.18 -0.84 18.06
CA HIS A 229 6.52 -0.87 18.62
C HIS A 229 7.41 0.19 17.99
N ARG A 230 8.46 0.59 18.69
CA ARG A 230 9.55 1.39 18.15
C ARG A 230 10.29 0.59 17.08
N VAL A 231 10.57 1.21 15.94
CA VAL A 231 11.52 0.66 14.98
C VAL A 231 12.92 0.88 15.51
N VAL A 232 13.69 -0.20 15.62
CA VAL A 232 15.11 -0.15 15.99
C VAL A 232 15.95 0.02 14.72
N ARG A 233 15.64 -0.76 13.67
CA ARG A 233 16.31 -0.64 12.36
C ARG A 233 15.55 -1.39 11.27
N PHE A 234 15.80 -0.95 10.05
CA PHE A 234 15.43 -1.65 8.81
C PHE A 234 16.61 -2.45 8.26
N ARG A 235 16.31 -3.58 7.63
CA ARG A 235 17.28 -4.38 6.87
C ARG A 235 16.62 -4.90 5.60
N GLU A 236 16.97 -4.29 4.49
CA GLU A 236 16.41 -4.69 3.18
C GLU A 236 17.18 -5.89 2.64
N LYS A 237 16.44 -6.93 2.27
CA LYS A 237 16.93 -8.15 1.59
C LYS A 237 18.22 -8.73 2.18
N PRO A 238 18.18 -9.28 3.41
CA PRO A 238 19.34 -9.88 4.06
C PRO A 238 19.79 -11.14 3.29
N ASN A 239 21.01 -11.58 3.53
CA ASN A 239 21.42 -12.91 3.07
C ASN A 239 20.66 -14.02 3.83
N PRO A 240 20.64 -15.28 3.32
CA PRO A 240 19.86 -16.37 3.93
C PRO A 240 20.19 -16.60 5.42
N ASP A 241 21.47 -16.60 5.80
CA ASP A 241 21.92 -16.86 7.18
C ASP A 241 21.42 -15.79 8.14
N LEU A 242 21.42 -14.53 7.68
CA LEU A 242 20.92 -13.40 8.44
C LEU A 242 19.39 -13.45 8.57
N ALA A 243 18.66 -13.83 7.51
CA ALA A 243 17.22 -14.03 7.56
C ALA A 243 16.83 -15.12 8.57
N GLU A 244 17.57 -16.23 8.60
CA GLU A 244 17.44 -17.31 9.60
C GLU A 244 17.65 -16.78 11.03
N SER A 245 18.67 -15.94 11.23
CA SER A 245 18.94 -15.35 12.55
C SER A 245 17.82 -14.43 13.01
N PHE A 246 17.22 -13.66 12.09
CA PHE A 246 16.09 -12.76 12.39
C PHE A 246 14.85 -13.53 12.78
N LEU A 247 14.56 -14.63 12.08
CA LEU A 247 13.44 -15.50 12.41
C LEU A 247 13.58 -16.07 13.84
N ARG A 248 14.79 -16.55 14.20
CA ARG A 248 15.07 -17.11 15.54
C ARG A 248 14.99 -16.10 16.66
N LYS A 249 15.36 -14.82 16.41
CA LYS A 249 15.30 -13.77 17.43
C LYS A 249 13.85 -13.40 17.79
N GLY A 250 12.90 -13.53 16.88
CA GLY A 250 11.48 -13.30 17.10
C GLY A 250 11.04 -11.82 17.16
N ASN A 251 11.99 -10.87 17.30
CA ASN A 251 11.71 -9.42 17.34
C ASN A 251 11.86 -8.73 15.97
N PHE A 252 11.71 -9.50 14.90
CA PHE A 252 11.69 -8.98 13.54
C PHE A 252 10.32 -9.17 12.89
N ARG A 253 9.95 -8.22 12.03
CA ARG A 253 8.77 -8.29 11.17
C ARG A 253 9.22 -8.11 9.73
N TRP A 254 8.53 -8.75 8.78
CA TRP A 254 8.71 -8.42 7.36
C TRP A 254 8.16 -7.04 7.08
N ASN A 255 8.88 -6.27 6.28
CA ASN A 255 8.40 -5.01 5.76
C ASN A 255 7.36 -5.29 4.65
N ALA A 256 6.10 -4.96 4.93
CA ALA A 256 5.02 -5.13 3.96
C ALA A 256 5.03 -4.06 2.83
N GLY A 257 5.97 -3.10 2.87
CA GLY A 257 5.97 -1.97 1.93
C GLY A 257 4.75 -1.06 2.07
N MET A 258 4.07 -1.13 3.21
CA MET A 258 2.92 -0.30 3.56
C MET A 258 3.34 0.71 4.61
N PHE A 259 3.04 1.98 4.35
CA PHE A 259 3.49 3.07 5.21
C PHE A 259 2.36 4.05 5.50
N VAL A 260 2.44 4.71 6.65
CA VAL A 260 1.51 5.76 7.07
C VAL A 260 2.28 6.90 7.72
N TRP A 261 1.94 8.13 7.38
CA TRP A 261 2.53 9.35 7.95
C TRP A 261 1.68 10.58 7.68
N SER A 262 1.89 11.66 8.43
CA SER A 262 1.36 12.96 8.05
C SER A 262 2.20 13.57 6.92
N VAL A 263 1.56 14.37 6.04
CA VAL A 263 2.27 15.11 4.99
C VAL A 263 3.43 15.95 5.57
N PRO A 264 3.27 16.71 6.66
CA PRO A 264 4.38 17.43 7.27
C PRO A 264 5.55 16.55 7.69
N THR A 265 5.26 15.36 8.24
CA THR A 265 6.28 14.39 8.67
C THR A 265 7.13 13.92 7.48
N VAL A 266 6.50 13.42 6.42
CA VAL A 266 7.24 12.91 5.27
C VAL A 266 7.97 14.01 4.51
N LEU A 267 7.42 15.23 4.44
CA LEU A 267 8.11 16.39 3.86
C LEU A 267 9.39 16.73 4.63
N SER A 268 9.34 16.68 5.97
CA SER A 268 10.51 16.89 6.82
C SER A 268 11.59 15.83 6.54
N GLU A 269 11.20 14.55 6.38
CA GLU A 269 12.13 13.48 6.08
C GLU A 269 12.74 13.61 4.66
N PHE A 270 11.95 13.97 3.65
CA PHE A 270 12.49 14.27 2.32
C PHE A 270 13.46 15.44 2.34
N ASN A 271 13.14 16.54 2.99
CA ASN A 271 14.03 17.70 3.12
C ASN A 271 15.37 17.34 3.77
N ARG A 272 15.34 16.47 4.77
CA ARG A 272 16.51 16.09 5.55
C ARG A 272 17.38 15.06 4.83
N ARG A 273 16.79 14.11 4.09
CA ARG A 273 17.46 12.89 3.61
C ARG A 273 17.55 12.76 2.08
N ALA A 274 16.67 13.44 1.36
CA ALA A 274 16.56 13.36 -0.10
C ALA A 274 16.18 14.74 -0.70
N PRO A 275 17.07 15.75 -0.61
CA PRO A 275 16.77 17.14 -0.98
C PRO A 275 16.34 17.29 -2.44
N GLU A 276 16.84 16.48 -3.37
CA GLU A 276 16.41 16.49 -4.77
C GLU A 276 14.92 16.08 -4.92
N LEU A 277 14.46 15.12 -4.14
CA LEU A 277 13.06 14.72 -4.11
C LEU A 277 12.20 15.77 -3.39
N ALA A 278 12.73 16.42 -2.36
CA ALA A 278 12.04 17.53 -1.69
C ALA A 278 11.84 18.74 -2.62
N ASP A 279 12.84 19.10 -3.43
CA ASP A 279 12.73 20.14 -4.45
C ASP A 279 11.65 19.79 -5.49
N PHE A 280 11.64 18.53 -5.96
CA PHE A 280 10.59 18.05 -6.87
C PHE A 280 9.19 18.17 -6.25
N ILE A 281 9.00 17.74 -5.00
CA ILE A 281 7.73 17.88 -4.28
C ILE A 281 7.31 19.36 -4.21
N SER A 282 8.25 20.26 -3.91
CA SER A 282 7.98 21.69 -3.83
C SER A 282 7.46 22.25 -5.17
N GLN A 283 8.01 21.80 -6.29
CA GLN A 283 7.58 22.20 -7.63
C GLN A 283 6.20 21.63 -7.99
N LEU A 284 5.89 20.39 -7.60
CA LEU A 284 4.57 19.80 -7.80
C LEU A 284 3.46 20.56 -7.07
N ARG A 285 3.78 21.12 -5.91
CA ARG A 285 2.83 21.90 -5.07
C ARG A 285 2.57 23.31 -5.61
N ALA A 286 3.45 23.85 -6.46
CA ALA A 286 3.27 25.17 -7.01
C ALA A 286 2.07 25.20 -7.96
N GLN A 287 1.18 26.17 -7.75
CA GLN A 287 -0.08 26.29 -8.47
C GLN A 287 0.11 26.23 -10.00
N GLY A 288 -0.62 25.34 -10.68
CA GLY A 288 -0.59 25.18 -12.14
C GLY A 288 0.70 24.55 -12.69
N LYS A 289 1.63 24.05 -11.85
CA LYS A 289 2.93 23.53 -12.30
C LYS A 289 3.04 22.00 -12.24
N PHE A 290 2.03 21.28 -11.72
CA PHE A 290 2.10 19.84 -11.50
C PHE A 290 2.52 19.06 -12.76
N GLU A 291 1.78 19.22 -13.86
CA GLU A 291 2.04 18.49 -15.13
C GLU A 291 3.41 18.84 -15.73
N ASN A 292 3.82 20.11 -15.64
CA ASN A 292 5.12 20.53 -16.13
C ASN A 292 6.27 19.96 -15.29
N ALA A 293 6.17 20.02 -13.97
CA ALA A 293 7.16 19.43 -13.07
C ALA A 293 7.27 17.92 -13.27
N LEU A 294 6.14 17.21 -13.39
CA LEU A 294 6.11 15.78 -13.67
C LEU A 294 6.85 15.44 -14.96
N ARG A 295 6.50 16.11 -16.07
CA ARG A 295 7.07 15.85 -17.39
C ARG A 295 8.57 16.17 -17.48
N GLU A 296 9.02 17.29 -16.89
CA GLU A 296 10.37 17.82 -17.09
C GLU A 296 11.39 17.28 -16.08
N ARG A 297 10.93 16.92 -14.87
CA ARG A 297 11.82 16.61 -13.75
C ARG A 297 11.80 15.15 -13.34
N PHE A 298 10.67 14.46 -13.45
CA PHE A 298 10.55 13.09 -12.91
C PHE A 298 11.60 12.12 -13.48
N SER A 299 11.87 12.18 -14.77
CA SER A 299 12.87 11.31 -15.43
C SER A 299 14.31 11.57 -14.98
N LYS A 300 14.58 12.70 -14.32
CA LYS A 300 15.91 13.09 -13.82
C LYS A 300 16.12 12.74 -12.35
N LEU A 301 15.07 12.33 -11.64
CA LEU A 301 15.13 11.96 -10.23
C LEU A 301 16.03 10.73 -9.99
N PRO A 302 16.64 10.60 -8.82
CA PRO A 302 17.43 9.42 -8.46
C PRO A 302 16.56 8.16 -8.49
N ARG A 303 17.16 7.05 -8.95
CA ARG A 303 16.53 5.73 -8.95
C ARG A 303 16.90 5.01 -7.67
N ILE A 304 16.03 5.13 -6.66
CA ILE A 304 16.23 4.56 -5.33
C ILE A 304 14.88 4.19 -4.72
N SER A 305 14.82 3.12 -3.93
CA SER A 305 13.60 2.79 -3.18
C SER A 305 13.40 3.76 -2.00
N PHE A 306 12.14 3.91 -1.58
CA PHE A 306 11.79 4.70 -0.40
C PHE A 306 12.41 4.13 0.87
N ASP A 307 12.52 2.81 0.94
CA ASP A 307 13.17 2.11 2.05
C ASP A 307 14.62 2.58 2.23
N TYR A 308 15.43 2.56 1.18
CA TYR A 308 16.83 3.02 1.22
C TYR A 308 16.97 4.55 1.34
N ALA A 309 16.08 5.30 0.69
CA ALA A 309 16.18 6.76 0.70
C ALA A 309 15.83 7.36 2.06
N ILE A 310 14.78 6.83 2.71
CA ILE A 310 14.16 7.41 3.90
C ILE A 310 14.13 6.42 5.07
N MET A 311 13.50 5.23 4.92
CA MET A 311 13.16 4.37 6.07
C MET A 311 14.38 3.84 6.81
N GLU A 312 15.41 3.38 6.12
CA GLU A 312 16.66 2.91 6.75
C GLU A 312 17.45 4.01 7.47
N LYS A 313 17.21 5.27 7.10
CA LYS A 313 17.88 6.45 7.64
C LYS A 313 17.05 7.19 8.66
N ALA A 314 15.78 6.83 8.81
CA ALA A 314 14.89 7.47 9.76
C ALA A 314 15.35 7.18 11.20
N GLU A 315 15.52 8.25 12.00
CA GLU A 315 15.95 8.12 13.40
C GLU A 315 14.80 7.66 14.32
N ARG A 316 13.58 7.92 13.89
CA ARG A 316 12.37 7.60 14.64
C ARG A 316 11.31 7.04 13.70
N GLY A 317 10.69 5.98 14.15
CA GLY A 317 9.60 5.36 13.41
C GLY A 317 8.91 4.31 14.25
N LEU A 318 7.71 3.96 13.82
CA LEU A 318 6.88 2.97 14.47
C LEU A 318 6.58 1.83 13.51
N VAL A 319 6.45 0.64 14.05
CA VAL A 319 5.89 -0.51 13.33
C VAL A 319 4.60 -0.93 14.00
N VAL A 320 3.53 -1.05 13.21
CA VAL A 320 2.26 -1.65 13.61
C VAL A 320 2.27 -3.09 13.17
N GLU A 321 2.08 -4.02 14.10
CA GLU A 321 2.03 -5.45 13.80
C GLU A 321 0.70 -5.78 13.12
N ALA A 322 0.77 -6.38 11.93
CA ALA A 322 -0.40 -6.85 11.22
C ALA A 322 -0.94 -8.14 11.82
N SER A 323 -2.25 -8.20 11.99
CA SER A 323 -3.00 -9.39 12.41
C SER A 323 -3.85 -9.99 11.29
N PHE A 324 -3.83 -9.38 10.09
CA PHE A 324 -4.50 -9.88 8.89
C PHE A 324 -3.60 -10.85 8.12
N ASP A 325 -4.21 -11.66 7.25
CA ASP A 325 -3.53 -12.48 6.28
C ASP A 325 -2.81 -11.63 5.22
N TRP A 326 -1.60 -12.02 4.84
CA TRP A 326 -0.81 -11.27 3.88
C TRP A 326 0.08 -12.19 3.04
N ASP A 327 0.08 -11.94 1.73
CA ASP A 327 0.99 -12.59 0.78
C ASP A 327 1.37 -11.58 -0.30
N ASP A 328 2.67 -11.42 -0.55
CA ASP A 328 3.17 -10.58 -1.66
C ASP A 328 3.02 -11.26 -3.02
N ILE A 329 2.66 -12.53 -3.05
CA ILE A 329 2.61 -13.37 -4.27
C ILE A 329 3.80 -13.09 -5.19
N GLY A 330 5.01 -13.43 -4.73
CA GLY A 330 6.25 -13.11 -5.45
C GLY A 330 6.50 -13.96 -6.70
N SER A 331 5.85 -15.11 -6.83
CA SER A 331 6.05 -16.05 -7.95
C SER A 331 4.91 -17.04 -8.10
N TRP A 332 4.91 -17.86 -9.16
CA TRP A 332 3.96 -18.96 -9.36
C TRP A 332 3.87 -19.94 -8.20
N ARG A 333 4.96 -20.08 -7.41
CA ARG A 333 4.94 -20.93 -6.22
C ARG A 333 3.98 -20.43 -5.16
N ALA A 334 3.88 -19.14 -4.96
CA ALA A 334 2.94 -18.52 -4.02
C ALA A 334 1.49 -18.67 -4.51
N VAL A 335 1.24 -18.48 -5.79
CA VAL A 335 -0.11 -18.64 -6.40
C VAL A 335 -0.70 -20.03 -6.15
N ALA A 336 0.14 -21.07 -6.12
CA ALA A 336 -0.30 -22.44 -5.84
C ALA A 336 -1.00 -22.63 -4.49
N ASN A 337 -0.83 -21.70 -3.53
CA ASN A 337 -1.52 -21.74 -2.24
C ASN A 337 -3.01 -21.37 -2.36
N TYR A 338 -3.41 -20.74 -3.45
CA TYR A 338 -4.77 -20.29 -3.75
C TYR A 338 -5.51 -21.24 -4.70
N PHE A 339 -4.86 -22.31 -5.16
CA PHE A 339 -5.46 -23.30 -6.05
C PHE A 339 -5.85 -24.55 -5.27
N GLU A 340 -6.90 -25.23 -5.74
CA GLU A 340 -7.23 -26.56 -5.26
C GLU A 340 -6.10 -27.53 -5.57
N LYS A 341 -5.85 -28.44 -4.63
CA LYS A 341 -4.81 -29.47 -4.77
C LYS A 341 -5.45 -30.85 -4.85
N ASP A 342 -5.02 -31.64 -5.80
CA ASP A 342 -5.36 -33.05 -5.85
C ASP A 342 -4.58 -33.86 -4.76
N ARG A 343 -4.87 -35.17 -4.68
CA ARG A 343 -4.22 -36.05 -3.71
C ARG A 343 -2.72 -36.21 -3.94
N GLN A 344 -2.22 -35.94 -5.12
CA GLN A 344 -0.81 -35.99 -5.53
C GLN A 344 -0.10 -34.64 -5.33
N GLY A 345 -0.81 -33.63 -4.80
CA GLY A 345 -0.27 -32.30 -4.54
C GLY A 345 -0.14 -31.41 -5.78
N ASN A 346 -0.78 -31.77 -6.90
CA ASN A 346 -0.87 -30.88 -8.05
C ASN A 346 -1.89 -29.78 -7.76
N ALA A 347 -1.47 -28.52 -7.90
CA ALA A 347 -2.30 -27.34 -7.68
C ALA A 347 -2.69 -26.73 -9.02
N ALA A 348 -3.99 -26.53 -9.28
CA ALA A 348 -4.47 -26.07 -10.58
C ALA A 348 -5.67 -25.13 -10.48
N ASN A 349 -5.77 -24.17 -11.44
CA ASN A 349 -6.97 -23.35 -11.66
C ASN A 349 -7.88 -23.89 -12.80
N CYS A 350 -7.51 -25.02 -13.39
CA CYS A 350 -8.22 -25.65 -14.50
C CYS A 350 -8.37 -27.14 -14.27
N THR A 351 -9.09 -27.83 -15.18
CA THR A 351 -9.21 -29.29 -15.16
C THR A 351 -7.87 -29.94 -15.48
N VAL A 352 -7.40 -30.83 -14.58
CA VAL A 352 -6.15 -31.59 -14.75
C VAL A 352 -6.45 -33.07 -14.74
N VAL A 353 -5.89 -33.81 -15.70
CA VAL A 353 -5.83 -35.26 -15.74
C VAL A 353 -4.37 -35.66 -15.53
N ALA A 354 -4.05 -36.27 -14.39
CA ALA A 354 -2.68 -36.61 -14.01
C ALA A 354 -2.51 -38.12 -13.80
N VAL A 355 -1.51 -38.70 -14.47
CA VAL A 355 -1.06 -40.07 -14.28
C VAL A 355 0.40 -40.03 -13.92
N ASP A 356 0.79 -40.68 -12.81
CA ASP A 356 2.17 -40.73 -12.30
C ASP A 356 2.81 -39.32 -12.22
N SER A 357 2.04 -38.32 -11.79
CA SER A 357 2.46 -36.88 -11.81
C SER A 357 2.14 -36.20 -10.48
N THR A 358 3.15 -35.56 -9.85
CA THR A 358 3.04 -35.04 -8.49
C THR A 358 3.63 -33.64 -8.34
N ASN A 359 3.08 -32.87 -7.40
CA ASN A 359 3.60 -31.56 -6.98
C ASN A 359 3.75 -30.55 -8.12
N ASN A 360 2.91 -30.59 -9.15
CA ASN A 360 2.92 -29.64 -10.25
C ASN A 360 2.04 -28.44 -9.92
N ILE A 361 2.33 -27.29 -10.51
CA ILE A 361 1.53 -26.05 -10.46
C ILE A 361 1.05 -25.77 -11.88
N ILE A 362 -0.25 -25.77 -12.07
CA ILE A 362 -0.86 -25.64 -13.38
C ILE A 362 -1.76 -24.41 -13.40
N PHE A 363 -1.52 -23.52 -14.36
CA PHE A 363 -2.39 -22.38 -14.64
C PHE A 363 -2.74 -22.37 -16.13
N ASP A 364 -4.01 -22.32 -16.41
CA ASP A 364 -4.53 -22.08 -17.76
C ASP A 364 -5.48 -20.89 -17.77
N GLU A 365 -5.21 -19.92 -18.64
CA GLU A 365 -6.01 -18.68 -18.74
C GLU A 365 -7.41 -18.93 -19.32
N ASN A 366 -7.57 -19.99 -20.13
CA ASN A 366 -8.80 -20.26 -20.90
C ASN A 366 -9.61 -21.47 -20.40
N GLY A 367 -9.19 -22.09 -19.28
CA GLY A 367 -9.88 -23.24 -18.70
C GLY A 367 -9.73 -24.53 -19.51
N THR A 368 -8.68 -24.68 -20.33
CA THR A 368 -8.40 -25.90 -21.11
C THR A 368 -7.98 -27.03 -20.17
N THR A 369 -8.40 -28.25 -20.47
CA THR A 369 -7.93 -29.44 -19.75
C THR A 369 -6.45 -29.69 -20.04
N ILE A 370 -5.65 -29.81 -18.99
CA ILE A 370 -4.21 -30.13 -19.07
C ILE A 370 -4.00 -31.58 -18.61
N ALA A 371 -3.38 -32.38 -19.47
CA ALA A 371 -3.01 -33.77 -19.16
C ALA A 371 -1.52 -33.84 -18.77
N LEU A 372 -1.24 -34.54 -17.68
CA LEU A 372 0.11 -34.76 -17.14
C LEU A 372 0.39 -36.26 -17.07
N LEU A 373 1.51 -36.70 -17.63
CA LEU A 373 1.96 -38.09 -17.60
C LEU A 373 3.43 -38.19 -17.19
N GLY A 374 3.70 -38.78 -16.02
CA GLY A 374 5.06 -39.07 -15.55
C GLY A 374 5.90 -37.83 -15.23
N VAL A 375 5.27 -36.70 -14.83
CA VAL A 375 5.96 -35.42 -14.60
C VAL A 375 5.80 -34.94 -13.16
N HIS A 376 6.86 -34.34 -12.61
CA HIS A 376 6.91 -33.93 -11.22
C HIS A 376 7.56 -32.56 -11.03
N ASN A 377 7.06 -31.79 -10.03
CA ASN A 377 7.64 -30.52 -9.62
C ASN A 377 7.73 -29.47 -10.73
N LEU A 378 6.80 -29.48 -11.66
CA LEU A 378 6.74 -28.50 -12.75
C LEU A 378 5.80 -27.34 -12.42
N ILE A 379 6.07 -26.22 -13.05
CA ILE A 379 5.15 -25.11 -13.26
C ILE A 379 4.79 -25.16 -14.73
N VAL A 380 3.49 -25.29 -15.03
CA VAL A 380 2.93 -25.25 -16.38
C VAL A 380 1.94 -24.10 -16.44
N VAL A 381 2.25 -23.08 -17.23
CA VAL A 381 1.39 -21.92 -17.39
C VAL A 381 1.06 -21.75 -18.87
N ARG A 382 -0.22 -21.74 -19.21
CA ARG A 382 -0.70 -21.56 -20.57
C ARG A 382 -1.52 -20.28 -20.66
N THR A 383 -1.21 -19.47 -21.67
CA THR A 383 -2.00 -18.32 -22.12
C THR A 383 -2.46 -18.56 -23.58
N GLY A 384 -3.16 -17.59 -24.16
CA GLY A 384 -3.61 -17.71 -25.54
C GLY A 384 -2.48 -17.83 -26.57
N ASP A 385 -1.30 -17.28 -26.27
CA ASP A 385 -0.18 -17.11 -27.21
C ASP A 385 1.14 -17.77 -26.75
N ALA A 386 1.22 -18.27 -25.51
CA ALA A 386 2.45 -18.85 -24.99
C ALA A 386 2.21 -19.93 -23.93
N VAL A 387 3.18 -20.83 -23.80
CA VAL A 387 3.23 -21.84 -22.74
C VAL A 387 4.59 -21.77 -22.05
N LEU A 388 4.57 -21.67 -20.73
CA LEU A 388 5.74 -21.85 -19.88
C LEU A 388 5.72 -23.26 -19.27
N ILE A 389 6.83 -23.97 -19.38
CA ILE A 389 7.11 -25.17 -18.61
C ILE A 389 8.46 -24.99 -17.94
N CYS A 390 8.48 -25.00 -16.62
CA CYS A 390 9.73 -24.90 -15.86
C CYS A 390 9.66 -25.71 -14.56
N HIS A 391 10.81 -26.06 -14.01
CA HIS A 391 10.87 -26.70 -12.70
C HIS A 391 10.55 -25.70 -11.58
N ARG A 392 9.82 -26.12 -10.55
CA ARG A 392 9.38 -25.24 -9.43
C ARG A 392 10.53 -24.46 -8.79
N HIS A 393 11.72 -25.05 -8.66
CA HIS A 393 12.89 -24.38 -8.11
C HIS A 393 13.51 -23.32 -9.01
N GLN A 394 13.07 -23.20 -10.27
CA GLN A 394 13.52 -22.20 -11.22
C GLN A 394 12.54 -21.01 -11.36
N ALA A 395 11.45 -20.99 -10.59
CA ALA A 395 10.41 -19.95 -10.68
C ALA A 395 10.97 -18.51 -10.62
N GLU A 396 11.98 -18.27 -9.79
CA GLU A 396 12.60 -16.94 -9.66
C GLU A 396 13.43 -16.53 -10.88
N LYS A 397 13.86 -17.50 -11.71
CA LYS A 397 14.66 -17.26 -12.91
C LYS A 397 13.82 -17.01 -14.16
N ILE A 398 12.49 -17.03 -14.06
CA ILE A 398 11.59 -16.76 -15.21
C ILE A 398 11.93 -15.39 -15.83
N LYS A 399 12.27 -14.40 -15.02
CA LYS A 399 12.70 -13.07 -15.50
C LYS A 399 13.91 -13.12 -16.45
N ASP A 400 14.83 -14.09 -16.29
CA ASP A 400 16.03 -14.24 -17.11
C ASP A 400 15.69 -14.78 -18.53
N LEU A 401 14.51 -15.41 -18.65
CA LEU A 401 13.97 -15.88 -19.92
C LEU A 401 13.42 -14.75 -20.79
N ILE A 402 12.81 -13.73 -20.14
CA ILE A 402 12.07 -12.66 -20.85
C ILE A 402 12.95 -11.93 -21.87
N GLY A 403 14.20 -11.61 -21.50
CA GLY A 403 15.13 -10.94 -22.41
C GLY A 403 15.53 -11.75 -23.65
N LYS A 404 15.19 -13.04 -23.71
CA LYS A 404 15.42 -13.95 -24.84
C LYS A 404 14.19 -14.19 -25.70
N LEU A 405 13.04 -13.68 -25.28
CA LEU A 405 11.79 -13.82 -25.99
C LEU A 405 11.67 -12.77 -27.10
N PRO A 406 10.88 -13.06 -28.16
CA PRO A 406 10.48 -12.05 -29.11
C PRO A 406 9.80 -10.85 -28.43
N PRO A 407 9.98 -9.61 -28.94
CA PRO A 407 9.46 -8.40 -28.29
C PRO A 407 7.95 -8.43 -27.99
N GLU A 408 7.17 -9.07 -28.85
CA GLU A 408 5.71 -9.22 -28.74
C GLU A 408 5.28 -10.11 -27.55
N LEU A 409 6.18 -10.93 -27.03
CA LEU A 409 5.95 -11.82 -25.88
C LEU A 409 6.55 -11.31 -24.57
N GLN A 410 7.25 -10.16 -24.61
CA GLN A 410 7.88 -9.57 -23.42
C GLN A 410 6.93 -8.75 -22.55
#